data_e1bb067a1bfd6ff6eaa0ad50024eac0a
#
_entry.id   e1bb067a1bfd6ff6eaa0ad50024eac0a
#
_cell.length_a   1.000
_cell.length_b   1.000
_cell.length_c   1.000
_cell.angle_alpha   90.00
_cell.angle_beta   90.00
_cell.angle_gamma   90.00
#
_symmetry.space_group_name_H-M   'P 1'
#
loop_
_entity.id
_entity.type
_entity.pdbx_description
1 polymer ?
#
loop_
_entity_poly.entity_id
_entity_poly.type
_entity_poly.pdbx_seq_one_letter_code
_entity_poly.pdbx_strand_id
1 'polypeptide(L)'
;MTQSQQLRKLAAQSATAFLVAALCAFPLYIDKFSNLGVVKFTAVCTLCWAFALWLGALRAVGAVPQPGRLPWRQDTALWALGAVTISGVVSTALSLSPEASFWGLGGYYGGCMMVLFTAAGYLAVRAFAPQSLLNGLTFGVGVTTAIVTVLYVLNIFNIDLIGTYADTAVVERAQFFSTLGQKNFCSGFMAFALPLVFYAFLVARGVRHTVLYGIPAFFGGLALAVVDAEGLALGIGAAVLVLLCQRMFTTRTLRRLAVIGGFFFFHAGWMQYMRTHVYTQGGKPMLAALGHVGQTGFLVCLALWAVLRFALRGREVPLYRLGRCVAGIVVVGAVVLTVLANCWPSFPSLGRLDDVLIFNDDWGTYRGTAWRITAASWLDQPLWRKLLGVGPGMMHTAVANWAGADITDRMKTFYAAHNEYLELLLTTGVVGLAAWLWFVAAHLRKAAQNWLRPGVAPVTLALVSYLAHAVISIRVSMIFPEIMLLFALLQVFCLPPEEAAVQEKPARHAKKQKAAAPAEQPGLVRQWLPPITAGIAMMAACGAASRVIFDFLF
;
A
#
# COMPACT_ATOMS: atom_id res chain seq x y z
N MET A 1 31.01 9.36 -21.62
CA MET A 1 29.71 8.64 -21.66
C MET A 1 29.16 8.73 -23.08
N THR A 2 28.68 7.63 -23.65
CA THR A 2 27.99 7.64 -24.95
C THR A 2 26.61 8.30 -24.80
N GLN A 3 26.04 8.81 -25.92
CA GLN A 3 24.70 9.40 -25.93
C GLN A 3 23.64 8.44 -25.32
N SER A 4 23.68 7.16 -25.67
CA SER A 4 22.78 6.14 -25.11
C SER A 4 22.93 5.99 -23.60
N GLN A 5 24.15 6.12 -23.05
CA GLN A 5 24.37 6.08 -21.59
C GLN A 5 23.81 7.33 -20.88
N GLN A 6 23.90 8.51 -21.52
CA GLN A 6 23.33 9.75 -20.99
C GLN A 6 21.80 9.69 -20.96
N LEU A 7 21.17 9.23 -22.05
CA LEU A 7 19.72 9.05 -22.13
C LEU A 7 19.20 8.03 -21.11
N ARG A 8 19.93 6.91 -20.92
CA ARG A 8 19.58 5.93 -19.89
C ARG A 8 19.66 6.54 -18.47
N LYS A 9 20.72 7.31 -18.19
CA LYS A 9 20.86 8.01 -16.91
C LYS A 9 19.70 8.98 -16.67
N LEU A 10 19.33 9.76 -17.69
CA LEU A 10 18.19 10.67 -17.63
C LEU A 10 16.88 9.91 -17.36
N ALA A 11 16.63 8.80 -18.06
CA ALA A 11 15.44 7.97 -17.84
C ALA A 11 15.39 7.40 -16.41
N ALA A 12 16.52 6.95 -15.86
CA ALA A 12 16.61 6.46 -14.49
C ALA A 12 16.36 7.56 -13.44
N GLN A 13 16.89 8.76 -13.68
CA GLN A 13 16.64 9.94 -12.82
C GLN A 13 15.17 10.36 -12.88
N SER A 14 14.57 10.39 -14.07
CA SER A 14 13.14 10.67 -14.25
C SER A 14 12.26 9.64 -13.55
N ALA A 15 12.62 8.34 -13.64
CA ALA A 15 11.90 7.28 -12.92
C ALA A 15 12.02 7.42 -11.39
N THR A 16 13.16 7.88 -10.89
CA THR A 16 13.33 8.17 -9.47
C THR A 16 12.46 9.36 -9.04
N ALA A 17 12.46 10.46 -9.81
CA ALA A 17 11.62 11.62 -9.54
C ALA A 17 10.13 11.27 -9.57
N PHE A 18 9.69 10.48 -10.56
CA PHE A 18 8.32 9.99 -10.65
C PHE A 18 7.91 9.16 -9.43
N LEU A 19 8.77 8.26 -8.97
CA LEU A 19 8.48 7.44 -7.78
C LEU A 19 8.43 8.28 -6.49
N VAL A 20 9.26 9.31 -6.37
CA VAL A 20 9.15 10.28 -5.27
C VAL A 20 7.84 11.08 -5.41
N ALA A 21 7.49 11.52 -6.61
CA ALA A 21 6.21 12.21 -6.85
C ALA A 21 5.02 11.32 -6.45
N ALA A 22 4.99 10.08 -6.90
CA ALA A 22 3.86 9.15 -6.69
C ALA A 22 3.77 8.63 -5.25
N LEU A 23 4.89 8.20 -4.64
CA LEU A 23 4.87 7.52 -3.33
C LEU A 23 5.11 8.47 -2.14
N CYS A 24 5.62 9.68 -2.37
CA CYS A 24 5.92 10.61 -1.29
C CYS A 24 5.13 11.92 -1.39
N ALA A 25 5.03 12.54 -2.57
CA ALA A 25 4.36 13.82 -2.72
C ALA A 25 2.85 13.69 -2.99
N PHE A 26 2.43 12.71 -3.79
CA PHE A 26 1.02 12.50 -4.13
C PHE A 26 0.12 12.22 -2.92
N PRO A 27 0.50 11.42 -1.91
CA PRO A 27 -0.31 11.27 -0.69
C PRO A 27 -0.59 12.61 0.01
N LEU A 28 0.33 13.57 -0.08
CA LEU A 28 0.20 14.91 0.52
C LEU A 28 -0.56 15.91 -0.36
N TYR A 29 -0.78 15.59 -1.64
CA TYR A 29 -1.47 16.47 -2.57
C TYR A 29 -2.97 16.50 -2.28
N ILE A 30 -3.49 17.65 -1.94
CA ILE A 30 -4.92 17.87 -1.64
C ILE A 30 -5.30 19.30 -2.06
N ASP A 31 -6.56 19.50 -2.43
CA ASP A 31 -7.19 20.81 -2.54
C ASP A 31 -8.16 20.97 -1.35
N LYS A 32 -9.34 20.33 -1.45
CA LYS A 32 -10.36 20.31 -0.40
C LYS A 32 -10.95 18.92 -0.24
N PHE A 33 -11.65 18.67 0.87
CA PHE A 33 -12.28 17.35 1.04
C PHE A 33 -13.46 17.13 0.11
N SER A 34 -14.20 18.19 -0.24
CA SER A 34 -15.36 18.11 -1.15
C SER A 34 -15.03 17.56 -2.54
N ASN A 35 -13.82 17.80 -3.06
CA ASN A 35 -13.37 17.35 -4.38
C ASN A 35 -12.20 16.33 -4.34
N LEU A 36 -11.92 15.77 -3.16
CA LEU A 36 -10.74 14.92 -2.91
C LEU A 36 -10.58 13.81 -3.94
N GLY A 37 -11.65 13.06 -4.23
CA GLY A 37 -11.61 11.90 -5.15
C GLY A 37 -11.18 12.30 -6.55
N VAL A 38 -11.81 13.33 -7.09
CA VAL A 38 -11.55 13.86 -8.43
C VAL A 38 -10.12 14.40 -8.55
N VAL A 39 -9.73 15.27 -7.62
CA VAL A 39 -8.41 15.92 -7.61
C VAL A 39 -7.28 14.89 -7.52
N LYS A 40 -7.43 13.89 -6.67
CA LYS A 40 -6.45 12.79 -6.55
C LYS A 40 -6.41 11.94 -7.82
N PHE A 41 -7.56 11.55 -8.35
CA PHE A 41 -7.65 10.74 -9.56
C PHE A 41 -7.01 11.45 -10.76
N THR A 42 -7.40 12.68 -11.04
CA THR A 42 -6.87 13.45 -12.19
C THR A 42 -5.38 13.72 -12.04
N ALA A 43 -4.91 14.02 -10.83
CA ALA A 43 -3.49 14.27 -10.57
C ALA A 43 -2.64 13.01 -10.81
N VAL A 44 -3.02 11.84 -10.28
CA VAL A 44 -2.24 10.61 -10.45
C VAL A 44 -2.33 10.06 -11.87
N CYS A 45 -3.49 10.23 -12.52
CA CYS A 45 -3.69 9.88 -13.93
C CYS A 45 -2.74 10.70 -14.81
N THR A 46 -2.74 12.04 -14.65
CA THR A 46 -1.85 12.96 -15.37
C THR A 46 -0.37 12.62 -15.10
N LEU A 47 -0.01 12.36 -13.84
CA LEU A 47 1.35 12.00 -13.46
C LEU A 47 1.83 10.71 -14.16
N CYS A 48 1.02 9.66 -14.16
CA CYS A 48 1.37 8.38 -14.79
C CYS A 48 1.46 8.50 -16.32
N TRP A 49 0.50 9.16 -16.97
CA TRP A 49 0.53 9.35 -18.42
C TRP A 49 1.66 10.27 -18.87
N ALA A 50 1.87 11.41 -18.22
CA ALA A 50 2.98 12.31 -18.54
C ALA A 50 4.32 11.60 -18.42
N PHE A 51 4.50 10.79 -17.37
CA PHE A 51 5.72 10.01 -17.18
C PHE A 51 5.89 8.92 -18.24
N ALA A 52 4.83 8.18 -18.56
CA ALA A 52 4.88 7.14 -19.60
C ALA A 52 5.19 7.73 -20.98
N LEU A 53 4.57 8.85 -21.33
CA LEU A 53 4.84 9.58 -22.60
C LEU A 53 6.27 10.11 -22.63
N TRP A 54 6.77 10.70 -21.54
CA TRP A 54 8.15 11.16 -21.44
C TRP A 54 9.16 10.03 -21.65
N LEU A 55 8.96 8.89 -21.00
CA LEU A 55 9.84 7.73 -21.19
C LEU A 55 9.70 7.12 -22.60
N GLY A 56 8.51 7.16 -23.18
CA GLY A 56 8.27 6.79 -24.57
C GLY A 56 9.08 7.66 -25.53
N ALA A 57 9.08 8.99 -25.32
CA ALA A 57 9.89 9.92 -26.08
C ALA A 57 11.41 9.67 -25.91
N LEU A 58 11.88 9.48 -24.68
CA LEU A 58 13.28 9.14 -24.42
C LEU A 58 13.69 7.82 -25.12
N ARG A 59 12.80 6.83 -25.15
CA ARG A 59 13.02 5.56 -25.85
C ARG A 59 13.10 5.77 -27.35
N ALA A 60 12.24 6.60 -27.93
CA ALA A 60 12.27 6.91 -29.37
C ALA A 60 13.57 7.58 -29.80
N VAL A 61 14.20 8.39 -28.93
CA VAL A 61 15.51 9.01 -29.22
C VAL A 61 16.71 8.17 -28.76
N GLY A 62 16.50 6.90 -28.36
CA GLY A 62 17.56 5.93 -28.13
C GLY A 62 17.85 5.55 -26.67
N ALA A 63 16.99 5.93 -25.71
CA ALA A 63 17.09 5.37 -24.36
C ALA A 63 16.66 3.90 -24.37
N VAL A 64 17.57 2.98 -24.05
CA VAL A 64 17.30 1.54 -24.03
C VAL A 64 17.23 1.05 -22.58
N PRO A 65 16.16 0.34 -22.16
CA PRO A 65 16.13 -0.33 -20.87
C PRO A 65 17.31 -1.32 -20.73
N GLN A 66 17.69 -1.61 -19.49
CA GLN A 66 18.70 -2.64 -19.27
C GLN A 66 18.20 -4.02 -19.74
N PRO A 67 19.10 -4.90 -20.20
CA PRO A 67 18.75 -6.28 -20.53
C PRO A 67 18.00 -6.97 -19.36
N GLY A 68 16.98 -7.76 -19.68
CA GLY A 68 16.19 -8.49 -18.68
C GLY A 68 15.12 -7.65 -17.95
N ARG A 69 15.00 -6.33 -18.21
CA ARG A 69 13.97 -5.50 -17.60
C ARG A 69 12.55 -5.81 -18.10
N LEU A 70 12.40 -6.08 -19.40
CA LEU A 70 11.12 -6.38 -20.04
C LEU A 70 11.20 -7.66 -20.89
N PRO A 71 11.42 -8.85 -20.27
CA PRO A 71 11.53 -10.12 -21.00
C PRO A 71 10.15 -10.70 -21.31
N TRP A 72 9.38 -10.07 -22.19
CA TRP A 72 7.99 -10.41 -22.52
C TRP A 72 7.73 -11.91 -22.75
N ARG A 73 8.67 -12.64 -23.35
CA ARG A 73 8.49 -14.06 -23.67
C ARG A 73 8.67 -14.98 -22.45
N GLN A 74 9.33 -14.53 -21.38
CA GLN A 74 9.77 -15.40 -20.28
C GLN A 74 9.19 -14.98 -18.92
N ASP A 75 8.53 -13.82 -18.83
CA ASP A 75 8.10 -13.28 -17.55
C ASP A 75 6.58 -13.39 -17.36
N THR A 76 6.19 -14.33 -16.53
CA THR A 76 4.78 -14.58 -16.16
C THR A 76 4.11 -13.36 -15.54
N ALA A 77 4.85 -12.47 -14.87
CA ALA A 77 4.28 -11.26 -14.28
C ALA A 77 3.84 -10.24 -15.35
N LEU A 78 4.56 -10.15 -16.47
CA LEU A 78 4.17 -9.29 -17.61
C LEU A 78 2.93 -9.85 -18.33
N TRP A 79 2.86 -11.17 -18.50
CA TRP A 79 1.66 -11.81 -19.07
C TRP A 79 0.44 -11.61 -18.18
N ALA A 80 0.62 -11.75 -16.86
CA ALA A 80 -0.44 -11.54 -15.89
C ALA A 80 -0.89 -10.06 -15.86
N LEU A 81 0.04 -9.09 -15.98
CA LEU A 81 -0.31 -7.68 -16.14
C LEU A 81 -1.16 -7.45 -17.40
N GLY A 82 -0.75 -8.06 -18.52
CA GLY A 82 -1.53 -8.04 -19.77
C GLY A 82 -2.93 -8.60 -19.58
N ALA A 83 -3.05 -9.74 -18.90
CA ALA A 83 -4.33 -10.38 -18.63
C ALA A 83 -5.25 -9.49 -17.76
N VAL A 84 -4.72 -8.86 -16.69
CA VAL A 84 -5.46 -7.89 -15.86
C VAL A 84 -5.92 -6.70 -16.69
N THR A 85 -5.06 -6.15 -17.54
CA THR A 85 -5.38 -4.99 -18.38
C THR A 85 -6.44 -5.34 -19.41
N ILE A 86 -6.28 -6.46 -20.12
CA ILE A 86 -7.23 -6.91 -21.14
C ILE A 86 -8.58 -7.23 -20.50
N SER A 87 -8.62 -7.94 -19.37
CA SER A 87 -9.88 -8.24 -18.67
C SER A 87 -10.61 -6.97 -18.24
N GLY A 88 -9.90 -5.95 -17.76
CA GLY A 88 -10.48 -4.64 -17.42
C GLY A 88 -11.09 -3.94 -18.65
N VAL A 89 -10.37 -3.91 -19.77
CA VAL A 89 -10.85 -3.31 -21.03
C VAL A 89 -12.07 -4.05 -21.57
N VAL A 90 -12.01 -5.39 -21.64
CA VAL A 90 -13.14 -6.21 -22.13
C VAL A 90 -14.37 -6.04 -21.24
N SER A 91 -14.18 -6.10 -19.93
CA SER A 91 -15.28 -5.90 -18.97
C SER A 91 -15.91 -4.51 -19.11
N THR A 92 -15.09 -3.47 -19.35
CA THR A 92 -15.59 -2.10 -19.59
C THR A 92 -16.40 -2.01 -20.88
N ALA A 93 -15.92 -2.59 -21.98
CA ALA A 93 -16.63 -2.59 -23.26
C ALA A 93 -17.98 -3.31 -23.19
N LEU A 94 -18.10 -4.32 -22.32
CA LEU A 94 -19.31 -5.13 -22.10
C LEU A 94 -20.11 -4.70 -20.87
N SER A 95 -19.78 -3.57 -20.26
CA SER A 95 -20.32 -3.12 -18.98
C SER A 95 -21.78 -2.69 -19.07
N LEU A 96 -22.40 -2.48 -17.90
CA LEU A 96 -23.74 -1.89 -17.79
C LEU A 96 -23.80 -0.45 -18.35
N SER A 97 -22.69 0.28 -18.23
CA SER A 97 -22.47 1.61 -18.81
C SER A 97 -20.98 1.75 -19.16
N PRO A 98 -20.59 1.61 -20.44
CA PRO A 98 -19.19 1.67 -20.85
C PRO A 98 -18.47 2.98 -20.48
N GLU A 99 -19.14 4.12 -20.61
CA GLU A 99 -18.59 5.43 -20.25
C GLU A 99 -18.34 5.56 -18.75
N ALA A 100 -19.35 5.26 -17.92
CA ALA A 100 -19.22 5.28 -16.46
C ALA A 100 -18.16 4.28 -15.97
N SER A 101 -18.10 3.09 -16.60
CA SER A 101 -17.10 2.08 -16.29
C SER A 101 -15.69 2.48 -16.74
N PHE A 102 -15.55 3.23 -17.82
CA PHE A 102 -14.25 3.73 -18.26
C PHE A 102 -13.64 4.69 -17.24
N TRP A 103 -14.41 5.66 -16.77
CA TRP A 103 -13.95 6.66 -15.79
C TRP A 103 -14.04 6.17 -14.34
N GLY A 104 -14.96 5.26 -14.03
CA GLY A 104 -15.21 4.80 -12.66
C GLY A 104 -16.02 5.81 -11.86
N LEU A 105 -17.07 6.37 -12.43
CA LEU A 105 -17.90 7.46 -11.90
C LEU A 105 -18.73 7.07 -10.66
N GLY A 106 -18.31 6.12 -9.85
CA GLY A 106 -18.95 5.74 -8.58
C GLY A 106 -18.35 6.40 -7.33
N GLY A 107 -17.60 7.49 -7.47
CA GLY A 107 -16.98 8.23 -6.36
C GLY A 107 -15.54 7.80 -6.02
N TYR A 108 -15.12 6.59 -6.42
CA TYR A 108 -13.75 6.08 -6.13
C TYR A 108 -12.84 6.03 -7.34
N TYR A 109 -13.35 6.35 -8.52
CA TYR A 109 -12.62 6.36 -9.79
C TYR A 109 -11.87 5.04 -10.07
N GLY A 110 -12.50 3.91 -9.71
CA GLY A 110 -11.96 2.55 -9.89
C GLY A 110 -12.18 1.98 -11.29
N GLY A 111 -12.34 2.81 -12.34
CA GLY A 111 -12.66 2.42 -13.71
C GLY A 111 -11.47 1.90 -14.50
N CYS A 112 -11.72 1.64 -15.81
CA CYS A 112 -10.73 1.13 -16.76
C CYS A 112 -9.52 2.09 -16.90
N MET A 113 -9.75 3.41 -16.87
CA MET A 113 -8.68 4.40 -16.96
C MET A 113 -7.64 4.18 -15.86
N MET A 114 -8.05 3.86 -14.61
CA MET A 114 -7.13 3.54 -13.52
C MET A 114 -6.28 2.30 -13.85
N VAL A 115 -6.86 1.27 -14.46
CA VAL A 115 -6.12 0.08 -14.89
C VAL A 115 -5.07 0.43 -15.95
N LEU A 116 -5.44 1.25 -16.93
CA LEU A 116 -4.56 1.64 -18.04
C LEU A 116 -3.36 2.47 -17.56
N PHE A 117 -3.60 3.56 -16.81
CA PHE A 117 -2.49 4.41 -16.40
C PHE A 117 -1.58 3.74 -15.35
N THR A 118 -2.12 2.87 -14.50
CA THR A 118 -1.30 2.10 -13.55
C THR A 118 -0.44 1.04 -14.25
N ALA A 119 -0.98 0.38 -15.30
CA ALA A 119 -0.19 -0.53 -16.13
C ALA A 119 0.94 0.20 -16.87
N ALA A 120 0.66 1.40 -17.41
CA ALA A 120 1.68 2.24 -18.04
C ALA A 120 2.77 2.66 -17.06
N GLY A 121 2.40 3.14 -15.86
CA GLY A 121 3.32 3.47 -14.78
C GLY A 121 4.16 2.26 -14.32
N TYR A 122 3.54 1.09 -14.18
CA TYR A 122 4.22 -0.16 -13.86
C TYR A 122 5.31 -0.49 -14.89
N LEU A 123 4.97 -0.47 -16.18
CA LEU A 123 5.92 -0.78 -17.25
C LEU A 123 7.08 0.22 -17.29
N ALA A 124 6.78 1.50 -17.14
CA ALA A 124 7.75 2.58 -17.14
C ALA A 124 8.74 2.46 -15.95
N VAL A 125 8.25 2.23 -14.74
CA VAL A 125 9.08 2.01 -13.54
C VAL A 125 9.92 0.75 -13.71
N ARG A 126 9.33 -0.35 -14.14
CA ARG A 126 10.05 -1.60 -14.34
C ARG A 126 11.18 -1.47 -15.37
N ALA A 127 10.96 -0.69 -16.43
CA ALA A 127 11.96 -0.48 -17.49
C ALA A 127 13.18 0.33 -17.01
N PHE A 128 12.98 1.37 -16.19
CA PHE A 128 14.01 2.37 -15.97
C PHE A 128 14.37 2.68 -14.51
N ALA A 129 13.56 2.27 -13.52
CA ALA A 129 13.88 2.58 -12.13
C ALA A 129 15.20 1.93 -11.66
N PRO A 130 16.11 2.67 -11.02
CA PRO A 130 17.36 2.12 -10.52
C PRO A 130 17.15 1.34 -9.22
N GLN A 131 17.98 0.32 -8.96
CA GLN A 131 17.91 -0.45 -7.70
C GLN A 131 18.42 0.34 -6.49
N SER A 132 19.22 1.37 -6.71
CA SER A 132 19.81 2.21 -5.64
C SER A 132 18.81 3.12 -4.94
N LEU A 133 17.59 3.26 -5.46
CA LEU A 133 16.58 4.19 -4.92
C LEU A 133 15.97 3.78 -3.57
N LEU A 134 16.15 2.52 -3.13
CA LEU A 134 15.46 1.95 -1.97
C LEU A 134 15.53 2.80 -0.70
N ASN A 135 16.75 3.19 -0.28
CA ASN A 135 16.95 3.88 1.00
C ASN A 135 16.29 5.27 1.03
N GLY A 136 16.45 6.03 -0.06
CA GLY A 136 15.86 7.37 -0.14
C GLY A 136 14.35 7.32 -0.29
N LEU A 137 13.83 6.37 -1.08
CA LEU A 137 12.39 6.18 -1.23
C LEU A 137 11.76 5.77 0.11
N THR A 138 12.36 4.83 0.83
CA THR A 138 11.88 4.41 2.15
C THR A 138 11.91 5.55 3.16
N PHE A 139 12.96 6.38 3.13
CA PHE A 139 13.03 7.56 3.97
C PHE A 139 11.95 8.59 3.59
N GLY A 140 11.76 8.86 2.29
CA GLY A 140 10.71 9.76 1.79
C GLY A 140 9.31 9.31 2.21
N VAL A 141 8.98 8.03 2.01
CA VAL A 141 7.71 7.44 2.49
C VAL A 141 7.58 7.60 4.01
N GLY A 142 8.67 7.44 4.76
CA GLY A 142 8.68 7.65 6.22
C GLY A 142 8.36 9.09 6.62
N VAL A 143 8.89 10.08 5.91
CA VAL A 143 8.57 11.51 6.12
C VAL A 143 7.10 11.77 5.78
N THR A 144 6.63 11.28 4.65
CA THR A 144 5.21 11.40 4.25
C THR A 144 4.29 10.77 5.30
N THR A 145 4.63 9.57 5.78
CA THR A 145 3.91 8.90 6.87
C THR A 145 3.81 9.77 8.11
N ALA A 146 4.92 10.39 8.53
CA ALA A 146 4.94 11.28 9.68
C ALA A 146 4.03 12.51 9.48
N ILE A 147 4.10 13.16 8.32
CA ILE A 147 3.27 14.34 7.99
C ILE A 147 1.78 13.94 7.97
N VAL A 148 1.41 12.87 7.23
CA VAL A 148 0.03 12.37 7.17
C VAL A 148 -0.49 12.05 8.57
N THR A 149 0.32 11.42 9.42
CA THR A 149 -0.06 11.06 10.80
C THR A 149 -0.26 12.29 11.68
N VAL A 150 0.63 13.29 11.60
CA VAL A 150 0.51 14.53 12.37
C VAL A 150 -0.76 15.29 11.96
N LEU A 151 -1.01 15.44 10.65
CA LEU A 151 -2.24 16.07 10.16
C LEU A 151 -3.49 15.31 10.60
N TYR A 152 -3.43 13.96 10.60
CA TYR A 152 -4.52 13.12 11.09
C TYR A 152 -4.83 13.41 12.56
N VAL A 153 -3.81 13.49 13.41
CA VAL A 153 -3.96 13.80 14.84
C VAL A 153 -4.52 15.21 15.04
N LEU A 154 -4.02 16.20 14.31
CA LEU A 154 -4.54 17.57 14.39
C LEU A 154 -6.03 17.62 14.03
N ASN A 155 -6.44 16.91 12.99
CA ASN A 155 -7.86 16.81 12.62
C ASN A 155 -8.71 16.11 13.68
N ILE A 156 -8.19 15.08 14.40
CA ILE A 156 -8.90 14.50 15.56
C ILE A 156 -9.21 15.56 16.61
N PHE A 157 -8.34 16.54 16.80
CA PHE A 157 -8.55 17.68 17.72
C PHE A 157 -9.25 18.88 17.06
N ASN A 158 -9.84 18.69 15.87
CA ASN A 158 -10.54 19.74 15.11
C ASN A 158 -9.62 20.93 14.71
N ILE A 159 -8.31 20.66 14.56
CA ILE A 159 -7.34 21.65 14.08
C ILE A 159 -7.13 21.41 12.59
N ASP A 160 -7.58 22.34 11.77
CA ASP A 160 -7.36 22.33 10.31
C ASP A 160 -6.19 23.23 9.95
N LEU A 161 -4.97 22.65 9.97
CA LEU A 161 -3.74 23.38 9.72
C LEU A 161 -3.61 23.88 8.26
N ILE A 162 -4.21 23.18 7.31
CA ILE A 162 -4.05 23.42 5.86
C ILE A 162 -5.31 23.88 5.16
N GLY A 163 -6.40 24.18 5.91
CA GLY A 163 -7.63 24.76 5.36
C GLY A 163 -8.49 23.78 4.55
N THR A 164 -8.38 22.48 4.79
CA THR A 164 -9.09 21.45 4.02
C THR A 164 -10.58 21.33 4.36
N TYR A 165 -11.01 21.87 5.51
CA TYR A 165 -12.40 21.86 5.95
C TYR A 165 -13.22 23.08 5.49
N ALA A 166 -12.66 23.96 4.65
CA ALA A 166 -13.31 25.20 4.27
C ALA A 166 -14.74 25.01 3.73
N ASP A 167 -14.95 23.94 2.93
CA ASP A 167 -16.25 23.62 2.31
C ASP A 167 -16.90 22.37 2.93
N THR A 168 -16.46 21.94 4.12
CA THR A 168 -16.94 20.72 4.77
C THR A 168 -17.84 21.09 5.94
N ALA A 169 -19.08 20.60 5.94
CA ALA A 169 -20.01 20.81 7.03
C ALA A 169 -19.44 20.27 8.35
N VAL A 170 -19.67 20.94 9.48
CA VAL A 170 -19.10 20.58 10.78
C VAL A 170 -19.41 19.12 11.15
N VAL A 171 -20.61 18.64 10.84
CA VAL A 171 -21.06 17.26 11.11
C VAL A 171 -20.28 16.21 10.30
N GLU A 172 -19.75 16.60 9.14
CA GLU A 172 -19.03 15.69 8.25
C GLU A 172 -17.52 15.65 8.54
N ARG A 173 -16.98 16.67 9.23
CA ARG A 173 -15.53 16.76 9.52
C ARG A 173 -14.98 15.55 10.24
N ALA A 174 -15.79 14.90 11.09
CA ALA A 174 -15.43 13.67 11.79
C ALA A 174 -15.18 12.44 10.87
N GLN A 175 -15.46 12.56 9.56
CA GLN A 175 -15.23 11.51 8.57
C GLN A 175 -13.95 11.73 7.77
N PHE A 176 -13.36 12.93 7.80
CA PHE A 176 -12.24 13.34 6.97
C PHE A 176 -11.01 13.69 7.80
N PHE A 177 -9.89 13.07 7.49
CA PHE A 177 -8.64 13.22 8.22
C PHE A 177 -7.44 13.35 7.28
N SER A 178 -6.47 14.18 7.66
CA SER A 178 -5.22 14.35 6.93
C SER A 178 -5.44 14.80 5.48
N THR A 179 -4.53 14.46 4.60
CA THR A 179 -4.58 14.73 3.15
C THR A 179 -5.19 13.58 2.34
N LEU A 180 -5.57 12.50 3.01
CA LEU A 180 -6.12 11.30 2.37
C LEU A 180 -7.63 11.15 2.56
N GLY A 181 -8.23 11.96 3.44
CA GLY A 181 -9.67 11.97 3.67
C GLY A 181 -10.12 10.86 4.61
N GLN A 182 -10.99 9.97 4.17
CA GLN A 182 -11.62 8.97 5.02
C GLN A 182 -10.59 8.03 5.69
N LYS A 183 -10.89 7.58 6.93
CA LYS A 183 -10.03 6.68 7.71
C LYS A 183 -9.59 5.41 6.93
N ASN A 184 -10.46 4.85 6.07
CA ASN A 184 -10.13 3.68 5.26
C ASN A 184 -9.07 3.99 4.19
N PHE A 185 -9.04 5.20 3.63
CA PHE A 185 -8.00 5.62 2.68
C PHE A 185 -6.67 5.83 3.40
N CYS A 186 -6.71 6.48 4.57
CA CYS A 186 -5.53 6.60 5.42
C CYS A 186 -4.98 5.21 5.79
N SER A 187 -5.87 4.25 6.15
CA SER A 187 -5.44 2.88 6.47
C SER A 187 -4.84 2.15 5.28
N GLY A 188 -5.35 2.35 4.06
CA GLY A 188 -4.79 1.79 2.83
C GLY A 188 -3.38 2.28 2.55
N PHE A 189 -3.13 3.60 2.70
CA PHE A 189 -1.77 4.16 2.64
C PHE A 189 -0.87 3.58 3.72
N MET A 190 -1.32 3.57 4.98
CA MET A 190 -0.55 3.06 6.10
C MET A 190 -0.26 1.55 5.97
N ALA A 191 -1.15 0.78 5.35
CA ALA A 191 -0.97 -0.65 5.15
C ALA A 191 0.28 -0.99 4.32
N PHE A 192 0.65 -0.17 3.33
CA PHE A 192 1.91 -0.38 2.62
C PHE A 192 3.08 0.45 3.17
N ALA A 193 2.83 1.65 3.68
CA ALA A 193 3.87 2.56 4.12
C ALA A 193 4.54 2.09 5.42
N LEU A 194 3.75 1.64 6.42
CA LEU A 194 4.29 1.22 7.70
C LEU A 194 5.23 0.02 7.62
N PRO A 195 4.96 -1.06 6.85
CA PRO A 195 5.93 -2.14 6.70
C PRO A 195 7.26 -1.69 6.10
N LEU A 196 7.27 -0.73 5.15
CA LEU A 196 8.50 -0.15 4.61
C LEU A 196 9.30 0.59 5.70
N VAL A 197 8.62 1.46 6.44
CA VAL A 197 9.20 2.27 7.52
C VAL A 197 9.72 1.38 8.65
N PHE A 198 8.91 0.44 9.12
CA PHE A 198 9.30 -0.46 10.20
C PHE A 198 10.44 -1.37 9.79
N TYR A 199 10.42 -1.92 8.57
CA TYR A 199 11.52 -2.75 8.07
C TYR A 199 12.85 -1.98 8.05
N ALA A 200 12.87 -0.74 7.58
CA ALA A 200 14.07 0.09 7.59
C ALA A 200 14.64 0.26 9.00
N PHE A 201 13.78 0.49 10.00
CA PHE A 201 14.17 0.53 11.40
C PHE A 201 14.66 -0.84 11.90
N LEU A 202 13.99 -1.95 11.53
CA LEU A 202 14.39 -3.30 11.95
C LEU A 202 15.80 -3.67 11.50
N VAL A 203 16.20 -3.26 10.29
CA VAL A 203 17.51 -3.61 9.72
C VAL A 203 18.60 -2.55 9.94
N ALA A 204 18.25 -1.37 10.43
CA ALA A 204 19.18 -0.25 10.63
C ALA A 204 20.39 -0.67 11.46
N ARG A 205 21.60 -0.24 11.05
CA ARG A 205 22.86 -0.49 11.77
C ARG A 205 23.53 0.83 12.14
N GLY A 206 24.15 0.86 13.31
CA GLY A 206 24.75 2.07 13.87
C GLY A 206 23.73 3.07 14.40
N VAL A 207 24.18 4.00 15.24
CA VAL A 207 23.33 4.97 15.94
C VAL A 207 22.63 5.89 14.94
N ARG A 208 23.38 6.45 13.99
CA ARG A 208 22.85 7.41 12.99
C ARG A 208 21.64 6.84 12.23
N HIS A 209 21.74 5.64 11.64
CA HIS A 209 20.64 5.03 10.90
C HIS A 209 19.50 4.60 11.82
N THR A 210 19.82 4.17 13.04
CA THR A 210 18.78 3.81 14.03
C THR A 210 17.94 5.02 14.40
N VAL A 211 18.54 6.19 14.60
CA VAL A 211 17.80 7.43 14.87
C VAL A 211 17.06 7.88 13.61
N LEU A 212 17.71 7.89 12.45
CA LEU A 212 17.12 8.33 11.19
C LEU A 212 15.83 7.57 10.84
N TYR A 213 15.83 6.25 10.97
CA TYR A 213 14.63 5.42 10.70
C TYR A 213 13.75 5.23 11.95
N GLY A 214 14.27 5.52 13.15
CA GLY A 214 13.52 5.48 14.40
C GLY A 214 12.47 6.58 14.50
N ILE A 215 12.78 7.79 13.98
CA ILE A 215 11.82 8.91 13.96
C ILE A 215 10.58 8.58 13.14
N PRO A 216 10.67 8.16 11.86
CA PRO A 216 9.50 7.71 11.10
C PRO A 216 8.77 6.52 11.76
N ALA A 217 9.51 5.58 12.37
CA ALA A 217 8.91 4.45 13.07
C ALA A 217 8.11 4.87 14.32
N PHE A 218 8.54 5.92 15.03
CA PHE A 218 7.80 6.51 16.14
C PHE A 218 6.46 7.08 15.67
N PHE A 219 6.44 7.86 14.58
CA PHE A 219 5.19 8.33 13.97
C PHE A 219 4.36 7.20 13.38
N GLY A 220 4.99 6.12 12.88
CA GLY A 220 4.30 4.90 12.47
C GLY A 220 3.56 4.22 13.63
N GLY A 221 4.15 4.19 14.83
CA GLY A 221 3.50 3.75 16.06
C GLY A 221 2.30 4.63 16.43
N LEU A 222 2.40 5.95 16.24
CA LEU A 222 1.29 6.89 16.41
C LEU A 222 0.18 6.60 15.37
N ALA A 223 0.54 6.40 14.10
CA ALA A 223 -0.43 6.06 13.05
C ALA A 223 -1.24 4.81 13.41
N LEU A 224 -0.59 3.74 13.88
CA LEU A 224 -1.27 2.53 14.36
C LEU A 224 -2.25 2.80 15.51
N ALA A 225 -1.94 3.78 16.38
CA ALA A 225 -2.76 4.11 17.54
C ALA A 225 -3.96 5.03 17.20
N VAL A 226 -3.89 5.79 16.09
CA VAL A 226 -4.93 6.79 15.76
C VAL A 226 -5.78 6.43 14.55
N VAL A 227 -5.22 5.68 13.57
CA VAL A 227 -5.98 5.26 12.39
C VAL A 227 -6.83 4.05 12.74
N ASP A 228 -8.10 4.32 12.97
CA ASP A 228 -9.10 3.37 13.45
C ASP A 228 -9.70 2.56 12.30
N ALA A 229 -8.95 1.57 11.81
CA ALA A 229 -9.42 0.70 10.74
C ALA A 229 -8.94 -0.75 10.94
N GLU A 230 -9.87 -1.69 11.00
CA GLU A 230 -9.56 -3.13 11.16
C GLU A 230 -8.66 -3.64 10.04
N GLY A 231 -8.82 -3.11 8.82
CA GLY A 231 -7.99 -3.45 7.67
C GLY A 231 -6.49 -3.19 7.90
N LEU A 232 -6.15 -2.09 8.60
CA LEU A 232 -4.76 -1.81 8.93
C LEU A 232 -4.18 -2.86 9.89
N ALA A 233 -4.94 -3.23 10.92
CA ALA A 233 -4.53 -4.25 11.88
C ALA A 233 -4.32 -5.61 11.19
N LEU A 234 -5.26 -6.01 10.31
CA LEU A 234 -5.16 -7.24 9.52
C LEU A 234 -3.91 -7.21 8.61
N GLY A 235 -3.69 -6.09 7.91
CA GLY A 235 -2.54 -5.91 7.02
C GLY A 235 -1.21 -6.02 7.77
N ILE A 236 -1.03 -5.24 8.83
CA ILE A 236 0.21 -5.25 9.63
C ILE A 236 0.40 -6.62 10.29
N GLY A 237 -0.66 -7.25 10.79
CA GLY A 237 -0.62 -8.62 11.32
C GLY A 237 -0.10 -9.61 10.29
N ALA A 238 -0.61 -9.58 9.06
CA ALA A 238 -0.14 -10.45 7.97
C ALA A 238 1.35 -10.22 7.64
N ALA A 239 1.80 -8.96 7.56
CA ALA A 239 3.21 -8.65 7.34
C ALA A 239 4.11 -9.16 8.48
N VAL A 240 3.67 -9.02 9.73
CA VAL A 240 4.39 -9.57 10.90
C VAL A 240 4.46 -11.09 10.83
N LEU A 241 3.37 -11.80 10.52
CA LEU A 241 3.38 -13.26 10.38
C LEU A 241 4.36 -13.72 9.30
N VAL A 242 4.41 -13.04 8.15
CA VAL A 242 5.42 -13.33 7.11
C VAL A 242 6.84 -13.07 7.63
N LEU A 243 7.07 -11.96 8.34
CA LEU A 243 8.38 -11.62 8.91
C LEU A 243 8.86 -12.68 9.93
N LEU A 244 7.97 -13.16 10.81
CA LEU A 244 8.28 -14.21 11.79
C LEU A 244 8.79 -15.50 11.12
N CYS A 245 8.30 -15.81 9.91
CA CYS A 245 8.71 -16.99 9.16
C CYS A 245 10.09 -16.87 8.50
N GLN A 246 10.66 -15.68 8.41
CA GLN A 246 11.88 -15.43 7.65
C GLN A 246 13.16 -15.69 8.47
N ARG A 247 14.22 -16.14 7.80
CA ARG A 247 15.53 -16.38 8.44
C ARG A 247 16.14 -15.15 9.11
N MET A 248 15.74 -13.96 8.69
CA MET A 248 16.15 -12.69 9.31
C MET A 248 15.47 -12.42 10.65
N PHE A 249 14.46 -13.18 11.04
CA PHE A 249 13.83 -13.07 12.35
C PHE A 249 14.75 -13.63 13.42
N THR A 250 15.41 -12.73 14.14
CA THR A 250 16.39 -12.97 15.20
C THR A 250 15.99 -12.25 16.48
N THR A 251 16.70 -12.51 17.57
CA THR A 251 16.53 -11.76 18.84
C THR A 251 16.73 -10.26 18.65
N ARG A 252 17.57 -9.82 17.70
CA ARG A 252 17.72 -8.40 17.36
C ARG A 252 16.44 -7.86 16.71
N THR A 253 15.87 -8.57 15.75
CA THR A 253 14.62 -8.19 15.10
C THR A 253 13.48 -8.13 16.12
N LEU A 254 13.38 -9.13 17.00
CA LEU A 254 12.37 -9.16 18.06
C LEU A 254 12.53 -7.98 19.03
N ARG A 255 13.76 -7.65 19.43
CA ARG A 255 14.04 -6.48 20.27
C ARG A 255 13.59 -5.17 19.61
N ARG A 256 13.77 -5.03 18.30
CA ARG A 256 13.31 -3.87 17.55
C ARG A 256 11.79 -3.83 17.37
N LEU A 257 11.17 -4.98 17.19
CA LEU A 257 9.70 -5.09 17.21
C LEU A 257 9.13 -4.70 18.57
N ALA A 258 9.80 -5.06 19.67
CA ALA A 258 9.41 -4.59 21.00
C ALA A 258 9.49 -3.05 21.14
N VAL A 259 10.46 -2.39 20.48
CA VAL A 259 10.50 -0.91 20.43
C VAL A 259 9.33 -0.35 19.63
N ILE A 260 9.00 -0.92 18.46
CA ILE A 260 7.84 -0.50 17.66
C ILE A 260 6.54 -0.69 18.45
N GLY A 261 6.38 -1.85 19.12
CA GLY A 261 5.25 -2.11 20.02
C GLY A 261 5.21 -1.10 21.18
N GLY A 262 6.37 -0.74 21.74
CA GLY A 262 6.49 0.31 22.74
C GLY A 262 6.00 1.67 22.25
N PHE A 263 6.36 2.07 21.04
CA PHE A 263 5.84 3.29 20.41
C PHE A 263 4.32 3.25 20.27
N PHE A 264 3.79 2.14 19.75
CA PHE A 264 2.35 1.96 19.61
C PHE A 264 1.61 2.07 20.95
N PHE A 265 2.02 1.33 21.98
CA PHE A 265 1.35 1.34 23.29
C PHE A 265 1.51 2.67 24.02
N PHE A 266 2.66 3.34 23.89
CA PHE A 266 2.86 4.69 24.40
C PHE A 266 1.82 5.66 23.81
N HIS A 267 1.67 5.64 22.48
CA HIS A 267 0.72 6.52 21.80
C HIS A 267 -0.73 6.14 22.07
N ALA A 268 -1.05 4.84 22.16
CA ALA A 268 -2.40 4.40 22.51
C ALA A 268 -2.81 4.88 23.91
N GLY A 269 -1.91 4.79 24.89
CA GLY A 269 -2.13 5.31 26.25
C GLY A 269 -2.26 6.84 26.27
N TRP A 270 -1.39 7.53 25.53
CA TRP A 270 -1.44 8.99 25.41
C TRP A 270 -2.73 9.46 24.75
N MET A 271 -3.16 8.86 23.63
CA MET A 271 -4.40 9.21 22.95
C MET A 271 -5.63 8.93 23.80
N GLN A 272 -5.64 7.84 24.58
CA GLN A 272 -6.71 7.58 25.54
C GLN A 272 -6.79 8.67 26.61
N TYR A 273 -5.65 9.10 27.17
CA TYR A 273 -5.60 10.20 28.12
C TYR A 273 -6.15 11.49 27.50
N MET A 274 -5.68 11.85 26.29
CA MET A 274 -6.13 13.06 25.62
C MET A 274 -7.65 13.05 25.34
N ARG A 275 -8.21 11.91 24.94
CA ARG A 275 -9.65 11.75 24.67
C ARG A 275 -10.53 11.91 25.92
N THR A 276 -10.02 11.57 27.08
CA THR A 276 -10.74 11.74 28.35
C THR A 276 -10.69 13.16 28.88
N HIS A 277 -9.73 13.97 28.44
CA HIS A 277 -9.48 15.33 28.97
C HIS A 277 -9.65 16.44 27.93
N VAL A 278 -9.62 16.12 26.65
CA VAL A 278 -9.71 17.08 25.54
C VAL A 278 -10.78 16.62 24.55
N TYR A 279 -11.53 17.57 23.99
CA TYR A 279 -12.50 17.26 22.93
C TYR A 279 -11.80 16.70 21.70
N THR A 280 -12.35 15.60 21.15
CA THR A 280 -11.89 14.97 19.93
C THR A 280 -13.03 14.71 18.97
N GLN A 281 -12.76 14.85 17.65
CA GLN A 281 -13.69 14.42 16.60
C GLN A 281 -13.55 12.92 16.31
N GLY A 282 -14.62 12.34 15.78
CA GLY A 282 -14.66 10.95 15.36
C GLY A 282 -15.04 9.96 16.46
N GLY A 283 -15.41 8.76 16.02
CA GLY A 283 -15.87 7.68 16.87
C GLY A 283 -14.79 7.14 17.83
N LYS A 284 -15.14 6.14 18.63
CA LYS A 284 -14.17 5.43 19.48
C LYS A 284 -13.29 4.55 18.57
N PRO A 285 -11.98 4.79 18.43
CA PRO A 285 -11.14 3.90 17.67
C PRO A 285 -11.19 2.48 18.27
N MET A 286 -11.23 1.47 17.41
CA MET A 286 -11.13 0.07 17.82
C MET A 286 -9.85 -0.16 18.67
N LEU A 287 -8.73 0.41 18.25
CA LEU A 287 -7.45 0.33 18.96
C LEU A 287 -7.38 1.22 20.20
N ALA A 288 -8.28 2.20 20.39
CA ALA A 288 -8.38 2.93 21.65
C ALA A 288 -8.95 2.06 22.78
N ALA A 289 -9.62 0.96 22.46
CA ALA A 289 -9.92 -0.07 23.45
C ALA A 289 -8.64 -0.65 24.10
N LEU A 290 -7.52 -0.62 23.38
CA LEU A 290 -6.19 -0.97 23.89
C LEU A 290 -5.53 0.17 24.68
N GLY A 291 -6.10 1.38 24.68
CA GLY A 291 -5.58 2.51 25.45
C GLY A 291 -5.56 2.24 26.96
N HIS A 292 -6.55 1.50 27.48
CA HIS A 292 -6.57 1.07 28.89
C HIS A 292 -5.41 0.15 29.25
N VAL A 293 -4.88 -0.61 28.29
CA VAL A 293 -3.69 -1.46 28.46
C VAL A 293 -2.42 -0.80 27.90
N GLY A 294 -2.50 0.45 27.44
CA GLY A 294 -1.39 1.17 26.83
C GLY A 294 -0.15 1.25 27.72
N GLN A 295 -0.33 1.63 28.98
CA GLN A 295 0.76 1.70 29.95
C GLN A 295 1.35 0.31 30.25
N THR A 296 0.50 -0.68 30.48
CA THR A 296 0.90 -2.07 30.73
C THR A 296 1.61 -2.65 29.50
N GLY A 297 1.06 -2.44 28.30
CA GLY A 297 1.67 -2.87 27.05
C GLY A 297 3.03 -2.24 26.80
N PHE A 298 3.17 -0.94 27.10
CA PHE A 298 4.46 -0.25 27.04
C PHE A 298 5.49 -0.86 27.97
N LEU A 299 5.12 -1.11 29.24
CA LEU A 299 6.01 -1.74 30.22
C LEU A 299 6.41 -3.17 29.82
N VAL A 300 5.49 -3.96 29.27
CA VAL A 300 5.78 -5.30 28.73
C VAL A 300 6.77 -5.22 27.58
N CYS A 301 6.59 -4.30 26.65
CA CYS A 301 7.52 -4.08 25.54
C CYS A 301 8.91 -3.64 26.03
N LEU A 302 8.95 -2.75 27.02
CA LEU A 302 10.20 -2.29 27.63
C LEU A 302 10.91 -3.44 28.37
N ALA A 303 10.19 -4.24 29.14
CA ALA A 303 10.73 -5.42 29.83
C ALA A 303 11.28 -6.44 28.81
N LEU A 304 10.53 -6.75 27.75
CA LEU A 304 10.98 -7.63 26.67
C LEU A 304 12.25 -7.10 26.02
N TRP A 305 12.27 -5.80 25.69
CA TRP A 305 13.47 -5.17 25.14
C TRP A 305 14.66 -5.30 26.09
N ALA A 306 14.47 -5.02 27.39
CA ALA A 306 15.52 -5.10 28.39
C ALA A 306 16.05 -6.53 28.56
N VAL A 307 15.16 -7.55 28.67
CA VAL A 307 15.55 -8.95 28.73
C VAL A 307 16.37 -9.34 27.51
N LEU A 308 15.89 -9.05 26.30
CA LEU A 308 16.60 -9.36 25.05
C LEU A 308 17.92 -8.60 24.92
N ARG A 309 18.06 -7.42 25.55
CA ARG A 309 19.29 -6.60 25.49
C ARG A 309 20.33 -7.06 26.49
N PHE A 310 19.93 -7.34 27.72
CA PHE A 310 20.83 -7.60 28.85
C PHE A 310 21.05 -9.08 29.12
N ALA A 311 19.98 -9.91 29.17
CA ALA A 311 20.10 -11.34 29.44
C ALA A 311 20.83 -12.07 28.29
N LEU A 312 20.52 -11.72 27.04
CA LEU A 312 21.21 -12.31 25.89
C LEU A 312 22.52 -11.59 25.53
N ARG A 313 22.94 -10.60 26.31
CA ARG A 313 24.17 -9.81 26.07
C ARG A 313 24.34 -9.34 24.62
N GLY A 314 23.22 -9.04 23.94
CA GLY A 314 23.20 -8.62 22.55
C GLY A 314 23.49 -9.70 21.50
N ARG A 315 23.56 -10.98 21.88
CA ARG A 315 23.72 -12.10 20.93
C ARG A 315 22.55 -12.18 19.97
N GLU A 316 22.85 -12.40 18.68
CA GLU A 316 21.83 -12.60 17.66
C GLU A 316 21.54 -14.11 17.52
N VAL A 317 20.41 -14.55 18.09
CA VAL A 317 19.93 -15.93 17.97
C VAL A 317 18.81 -15.99 16.92
N PRO A 318 18.86 -16.94 15.97
CA PRO A 318 17.80 -17.10 14.98
C PRO A 318 16.52 -17.64 15.62
N LEU A 319 15.40 -16.94 15.45
CA LEU A 319 14.08 -17.28 16.01
C LEU A 319 13.08 -17.74 14.95
N TYR A 320 13.45 -17.83 13.68
CA TYR A 320 12.51 -18.08 12.58
C TYR A 320 11.78 -19.44 12.68
N ARG A 321 12.38 -20.45 13.33
CA ARG A 321 11.70 -21.75 13.58
C ARG A 321 10.55 -21.57 14.56
N LEU A 322 10.81 -20.92 15.69
CA LEU A 322 9.78 -20.54 16.66
C LEU A 322 8.72 -19.63 16.01
N GLY A 323 9.18 -18.64 15.22
CA GLY A 323 8.30 -17.73 14.49
C GLY A 323 7.33 -18.46 13.56
N ARG A 324 7.78 -19.50 12.84
CA ARG A 324 6.92 -20.36 12.00
C ARG A 324 5.89 -21.12 12.80
N CYS A 325 6.27 -21.68 13.95
CA CYS A 325 5.33 -22.35 14.84
C CYS A 325 4.27 -21.36 15.34
N VAL A 326 4.69 -20.19 15.81
CA VAL A 326 3.75 -19.15 16.29
C VAL A 326 2.82 -18.70 15.15
N ALA A 327 3.38 -18.40 13.97
CA ALA A 327 2.56 -18.01 12.82
C ALA A 327 1.56 -19.09 12.42
N GLY A 328 1.99 -20.36 12.41
CA GLY A 328 1.10 -21.49 12.14
C GLY A 328 -0.04 -21.61 13.17
N ILE A 329 0.28 -21.51 14.47
CA ILE A 329 -0.71 -21.55 15.55
C ILE A 329 -1.72 -20.38 15.41
N VAL A 330 -1.24 -19.17 15.15
CA VAL A 330 -2.10 -18.00 14.99
C VAL A 330 -3.04 -18.17 13.79
N VAL A 331 -2.52 -18.57 12.63
CA VAL A 331 -3.33 -18.74 11.42
C VAL A 331 -4.34 -19.88 11.57
N VAL A 332 -3.87 -21.06 12.02
CA VAL A 332 -4.75 -22.21 12.22
C VAL A 332 -5.79 -21.92 13.32
N GLY A 333 -5.36 -21.31 14.42
CA GLY A 333 -6.25 -20.93 15.53
C GLY A 333 -7.33 -19.93 15.06
N ALA A 334 -6.95 -18.90 14.30
CA ALA A 334 -7.91 -17.94 13.75
C ALA A 334 -8.92 -18.62 12.81
N VAL A 335 -8.46 -19.47 11.90
CA VAL A 335 -9.36 -20.22 10.99
C VAL A 335 -10.30 -21.13 11.77
N VAL A 336 -9.77 -21.94 12.71
CA VAL A 336 -10.57 -22.87 13.52
C VAL A 336 -11.61 -22.11 14.35
N LEU A 337 -11.21 -21.04 15.04
CA LEU A 337 -12.13 -20.24 15.86
C LEU A 337 -13.23 -19.60 15.00
N THR A 338 -12.88 -19.05 13.82
CA THR A 338 -13.87 -18.48 12.89
C THR A 338 -14.85 -19.56 12.41
N VAL A 339 -14.37 -20.74 12.03
CA VAL A 339 -15.24 -21.85 11.60
C VAL A 339 -16.15 -22.30 12.73
N LEU A 340 -15.61 -22.51 13.93
CA LEU A 340 -16.40 -22.94 15.08
C LEU A 340 -17.45 -21.90 15.47
N ALA A 341 -17.08 -20.60 15.50
CA ALA A 341 -17.99 -19.51 15.84
C ALA A 341 -19.18 -19.37 14.86
N ASN A 342 -18.99 -19.75 13.58
CA ASN A 342 -20.05 -19.64 12.57
C ASN A 342 -20.80 -20.95 12.29
N CYS A 343 -20.20 -22.11 12.54
CA CYS A 343 -20.79 -23.41 12.22
C CYS A 343 -21.32 -24.19 13.43
N TRP A 344 -20.95 -23.78 14.65
CA TRP A 344 -21.39 -24.44 15.87
C TRP A 344 -22.35 -23.55 16.67
N PRO A 345 -23.69 -23.79 16.65
CA PRO A 345 -24.68 -22.92 17.29
C PRO A 345 -24.50 -22.73 18.80
N SER A 346 -23.90 -23.70 19.48
CA SER A 346 -23.64 -23.67 20.94
C SER A 346 -22.20 -23.24 21.26
N PHE A 347 -21.47 -22.63 20.31
CA PHE A 347 -20.12 -22.14 20.58
C PHE A 347 -20.17 -21.05 21.65
N PRO A 348 -19.33 -21.13 22.69
CA PRO A 348 -19.36 -20.17 23.79
C PRO A 348 -18.93 -18.79 23.29
N SER A 349 -19.58 -17.74 23.80
CA SER A 349 -19.19 -16.37 23.51
C SER A 349 -17.75 -16.09 23.97
N LEU A 350 -16.97 -15.52 23.09
CA LEU A 350 -15.62 -15.02 23.33
C LEU A 350 -15.59 -13.51 23.63
N GLY A 351 -16.76 -12.94 23.95
CA GLY A 351 -16.91 -11.53 24.25
C GLY A 351 -16.65 -10.65 23.02
N ARG A 352 -15.72 -9.70 23.11
CA ARG A 352 -15.41 -8.78 21.99
C ARG A 352 -14.84 -9.47 20.75
N LEU A 353 -14.36 -10.70 20.85
CA LEU A 353 -13.90 -11.44 19.68
C LEU A 353 -15.07 -11.92 18.80
N ASP A 354 -16.27 -12.01 19.35
CA ASP A 354 -17.47 -12.36 18.59
C ASP A 354 -17.74 -11.33 17.46
N ASP A 355 -17.52 -10.04 17.72
CA ASP A 355 -17.66 -8.95 16.74
C ASP A 355 -16.72 -9.13 15.53
N VAL A 356 -15.64 -9.89 15.69
CA VAL A 356 -14.65 -10.15 14.64
C VAL A 356 -14.85 -11.52 13.99
N LEU A 357 -15.23 -12.53 14.78
CA LEU A 357 -15.27 -13.94 14.36
C LEU A 357 -16.62 -14.36 13.76
N ILE A 358 -17.74 -13.74 14.21
CA ILE A 358 -19.10 -14.14 13.78
C ILE A 358 -19.53 -13.27 12.59
N PHE A 359 -19.66 -13.89 11.42
CA PHE A 359 -20.11 -13.23 10.21
C PHE A 359 -21.64 -13.14 10.18
N ASN A 360 -22.15 -11.91 10.30
CA ASN A 360 -23.56 -11.56 10.15
C ASN A 360 -23.70 -10.27 9.32
N ASP A 361 -24.91 -9.82 9.08
CA ASP A 361 -25.18 -8.61 8.29
C ASP A 361 -24.56 -7.33 8.87
N ASP A 362 -24.42 -7.25 10.19
CA ASP A 362 -23.84 -6.09 10.89
C ASP A 362 -22.32 -6.17 11.03
N TRP A 363 -21.72 -7.32 10.68
CA TRP A 363 -20.28 -7.55 10.80
C TRP A 363 -19.45 -6.44 10.15
N GLY A 364 -18.42 -5.97 10.86
CA GLY A 364 -17.47 -4.99 10.36
C GLY A 364 -18.13 -3.66 9.95
N THR A 365 -19.14 -3.20 10.68
CA THR A 365 -19.90 -1.99 10.35
C THR A 365 -20.63 -2.14 9.01
N TYR A 366 -21.49 -3.17 8.93
CA TYR A 366 -22.31 -3.55 7.76
C TYR A 366 -21.55 -4.10 6.53
N ARG A 367 -20.27 -4.44 6.66
CA ARG A 367 -19.55 -5.15 5.57
C ARG A 367 -20.17 -6.51 5.27
N GLY A 368 -20.71 -7.21 6.29
CA GLY A 368 -21.44 -8.46 6.07
C GLY A 368 -22.60 -8.31 5.11
N THR A 369 -23.42 -7.28 5.28
CA THR A 369 -24.48 -6.91 4.30
C THR A 369 -23.88 -6.62 2.93
N ALA A 370 -22.83 -5.79 2.83
CA ALA A 370 -22.22 -5.44 1.55
C ALA A 370 -21.68 -6.68 0.81
N TRP A 371 -21.06 -7.63 1.52
CA TRP A 371 -20.56 -8.87 0.94
C TRP A 371 -21.68 -9.76 0.44
N ARG A 372 -22.74 -9.93 1.26
CA ARG A 372 -23.90 -10.75 0.91
C ARG A 372 -24.61 -10.23 -0.34
N ILE A 373 -24.91 -8.91 -0.40
CA ILE A 373 -25.60 -8.33 -1.56
C ILE A 373 -24.72 -8.35 -2.82
N THR A 374 -23.41 -8.13 -2.69
CA THR A 374 -22.48 -8.20 -3.82
C THR A 374 -22.39 -9.62 -4.37
N ALA A 375 -22.27 -10.62 -3.50
CA ALA A 375 -22.26 -12.04 -3.89
C ALA A 375 -23.59 -12.47 -4.53
N ALA A 376 -24.72 -12.08 -3.94
CA ALA A 376 -26.05 -12.37 -4.49
C ALA A 376 -26.25 -11.71 -5.86
N SER A 377 -25.87 -10.43 -5.99
CA SER A 377 -25.90 -9.73 -7.28
C SER A 377 -25.04 -10.43 -8.35
N TRP A 378 -23.84 -10.96 -7.99
CA TRP A 378 -23.02 -11.73 -8.91
C TRP A 378 -23.65 -13.08 -9.28
N LEU A 379 -24.21 -13.80 -8.30
CA LEU A 379 -24.87 -15.10 -8.53
C LEU A 379 -26.07 -15.00 -9.45
N ASP A 380 -26.76 -13.88 -9.48
CA ASP A 380 -27.92 -13.63 -10.34
C ASP A 380 -27.55 -13.15 -11.76
N GLN A 381 -26.28 -12.76 -12.01
CA GLN A 381 -25.84 -12.37 -13.34
C GLN A 381 -25.90 -13.54 -14.34
N PRO A 382 -26.15 -13.27 -15.62
CA PRO A 382 -26.02 -14.28 -16.68
C PRO A 382 -24.58 -14.80 -16.77
N LEU A 383 -24.38 -16.03 -17.25
CA LEU A 383 -23.09 -16.72 -17.24
C LEU A 383 -21.93 -15.88 -17.82
N TRP A 384 -22.17 -15.19 -18.91
CA TRP A 384 -21.14 -14.37 -19.55
C TRP A 384 -20.71 -13.20 -18.69
N ARG A 385 -21.61 -12.59 -17.89
CA ARG A 385 -21.25 -11.55 -16.91
C ARG A 385 -20.60 -12.13 -15.66
N LYS A 386 -20.94 -13.34 -15.24
CA LYS A 386 -20.20 -14.04 -14.19
C LYS A 386 -18.73 -14.25 -14.59
N LEU A 387 -18.47 -14.48 -15.87
CA LEU A 387 -17.12 -14.67 -16.40
C LEU A 387 -16.39 -13.36 -16.65
N LEU A 388 -17.04 -12.34 -17.25
CA LEU A 388 -16.40 -11.11 -17.73
C LEU A 388 -16.72 -9.85 -16.90
N GLY A 389 -17.67 -9.96 -15.97
CA GLY A 389 -18.08 -8.88 -15.07
C GLY A 389 -19.11 -7.91 -15.64
N VAL A 390 -19.48 -6.94 -14.80
CA VAL A 390 -20.47 -5.89 -15.13
C VAL A 390 -19.81 -4.55 -15.48
N GLY A 391 -18.49 -4.48 -15.42
CA GLY A 391 -17.64 -3.30 -15.66
C GLY A 391 -16.96 -2.79 -14.39
N PRO A 392 -15.67 -2.42 -14.46
CA PRO A 392 -14.96 -1.74 -13.36
C PRO A 392 -15.72 -0.50 -12.89
N GLY A 393 -15.81 -0.29 -11.56
CA GLY A 393 -16.55 0.84 -10.98
C GLY A 393 -18.07 0.72 -10.99
N MET A 394 -18.66 -0.39 -11.52
CA MET A 394 -20.11 -0.56 -11.70
C MET A 394 -20.81 -1.35 -10.58
N MET A 395 -20.12 -1.56 -9.43
CA MET A 395 -20.66 -2.35 -8.30
C MET A 395 -22.01 -1.79 -7.82
N HIS A 396 -22.05 -0.50 -7.53
CA HIS A 396 -23.27 0.16 -7.04
C HIS A 396 -24.45 0.01 -8.01
N THR A 397 -24.22 0.27 -9.30
CA THR A 397 -25.23 0.12 -10.36
C THR A 397 -25.71 -1.32 -10.48
N ALA A 398 -24.81 -2.30 -10.39
CA ALA A 398 -25.16 -3.72 -10.47
C ALA A 398 -26.04 -4.15 -9.30
N VAL A 399 -25.71 -3.70 -8.08
CA VAL A 399 -26.51 -3.99 -6.87
C VAL A 399 -27.87 -3.28 -6.94
N ALA A 400 -27.91 -2.02 -7.38
CA ALA A 400 -29.17 -1.30 -7.53
C ALA A 400 -30.10 -1.97 -8.54
N ASN A 401 -29.56 -2.41 -9.70
CA ASN A 401 -30.35 -3.12 -10.71
C ASN A 401 -30.83 -4.50 -10.21
N TRP A 402 -30.00 -5.19 -9.42
CA TRP A 402 -30.37 -6.48 -8.82
C TRP A 402 -31.45 -6.33 -7.75
N ALA A 403 -31.33 -5.34 -6.86
CA ALA A 403 -32.29 -5.10 -5.80
C ALA A 403 -33.64 -4.54 -6.32
N GLY A 404 -33.63 -3.81 -7.44
CA GLY A 404 -34.83 -3.22 -8.02
C GLY A 404 -35.63 -2.37 -7.02
N ALA A 405 -36.94 -2.69 -6.86
CA ALA A 405 -37.82 -2.02 -5.90
C ALA A 405 -37.49 -2.32 -4.42
N ASP A 406 -36.78 -3.43 -4.16
CA ASP A 406 -36.41 -3.85 -2.80
C ASP A 406 -35.14 -3.17 -2.29
N ILE A 407 -34.63 -2.18 -3.04
CA ILE A 407 -33.44 -1.43 -2.61
C ILE A 407 -33.72 -0.66 -1.34
N THR A 408 -33.05 -1.03 -0.25
CA THR A 408 -33.16 -0.34 1.02
C THR A 408 -32.27 0.91 1.06
N ASP A 409 -32.56 1.86 1.96
CA ASP A 409 -31.72 3.04 2.13
C ASP A 409 -30.28 2.66 2.48
N ARG A 410 -30.10 1.58 3.22
CA ARG A 410 -28.79 1.01 3.55
C ARG A 410 -28.05 0.50 2.30
N MET A 411 -28.72 -0.16 1.35
CA MET A 411 -28.11 -0.62 0.10
C MET A 411 -27.68 0.56 -0.78
N LYS A 412 -28.42 1.66 -0.78
CA LYS A 412 -28.10 2.90 -1.53
C LYS A 412 -26.79 3.55 -1.08
N THR A 413 -26.32 3.26 0.15
CA THR A 413 -25.08 3.83 0.70
C THR A 413 -23.82 3.05 0.31
N PHE A 414 -23.93 1.84 -0.26
CA PHE A 414 -22.78 1.04 -0.65
C PHE A 414 -22.32 1.34 -2.08
N TYR A 415 -21.26 2.12 -2.21
CA TYR A 415 -20.58 2.37 -3.49
C TYR A 415 -19.48 1.35 -3.81
N ALA A 416 -19.08 0.52 -2.86
CA ALA A 416 -18.10 -0.55 -3.00
C ALA A 416 -18.43 -1.74 -2.08
N ALA A 417 -17.92 -2.92 -2.43
CA ALA A 417 -18.13 -4.15 -1.67
C ALA A 417 -17.40 -4.18 -0.32
N HIS A 418 -16.51 -3.24 -0.03
CA HIS A 418 -15.58 -3.30 1.11
C HIS A 418 -14.78 -4.61 1.18
N ASN A 419 -14.54 -5.21 0.02
CA ASN A 419 -13.69 -6.36 -0.23
C ASN A 419 -13.25 -6.29 -1.68
N GLU A 420 -11.98 -5.96 -1.94
CA GLU A 420 -11.48 -5.74 -3.31
C GLU A 420 -11.60 -7.00 -4.19
N TYR A 421 -11.50 -8.18 -3.61
CA TYR A 421 -11.60 -9.45 -4.36
C TYR A 421 -13.04 -9.75 -4.78
N LEU A 422 -14.00 -9.52 -3.87
CA LEU A 422 -15.41 -9.70 -4.16
C LEU A 422 -15.90 -8.63 -5.17
N GLU A 423 -15.42 -7.42 -5.04
CA GLU A 423 -15.70 -6.34 -6.00
C GLU A 423 -15.14 -6.68 -7.39
N LEU A 424 -13.90 -7.19 -7.48
CA LEU A 424 -13.35 -7.67 -8.74
C LEU A 424 -14.15 -8.84 -9.33
N LEU A 425 -14.63 -9.75 -8.48
CA LEU A 425 -15.47 -10.86 -8.93
C LEU A 425 -16.76 -10.36 -9.61
N LEU A 426 -17.43 -9.36 -9.05
CA LEU A 426 -18.63 -8.77 -9.66
C LEU A 426 -18.29 -7.93 -10.89
N THR A 427 -17.25 -7.06 -10.77
CA THR A 427 -16.98 -6.02 -11.77
C THR A 427 -16.17 -6.50 -12.96
N THR A 428 -15.25 -7.44 -12.79
CA THR A 428 -14.41 -8.00 -13.88
C THR A 428 -14.59 -9.51 -14.09
N GLY A 429 -15.50 -10.12 -13.34
CA GLY A 429 -15.83 -11.53 -13.41
C GLY A 429 -14.74 -12.46 -12.89
N VAL A 430 -15.01 -13.77 -13.04
CA VAL A 430 -14.03 -14.81 -12.66
C VAL A 430 -12.73 -14.65 -13.43
N VAL A 431 -12.77 -14.25 -14.70
CA VAL A 431 -11.57 -14.07 -15.54
C VAL A 431 -10.70 -12.94 -15.01
N GLY A 432 -11.28 -11.79 -14.66
CA GLY A 432 -10.53 -10.66 -14.13
C GLY A 432 -9.95 -10.94 -12.72
N LEU A 433 -10.74 -11.58 -11.84
CA LEU A 433 -10.24 -12.00 -10.53
C LEU A 433 -9.10 -13.02 -10.66
N ALA A 434 -9.24 -14.02 -11.54
CA ALA A 434 -8.17 -15.00 -11.76
C ALA A 434 -6.90 -14.35 -12.34
N ALA A 435 -7.03 -13.40 -13.27
CA ALA A 435 -5.92 -12.63 -13.80
C ALA A 435 -5.20 -11.82 -12.70
N TRP A 436 -5.96 -11.17 -11.80
CA TRP A 436 -5.42 -10.45 -10.66
C TRP A 436 -4.67 -11.38 -9.68
N LEU A 437 -5.28 -12.50 -9.32
CA LEU A 437 -4.64 -13.48 -8.42
C LEU A 437 -3.37 -14.07 -9.07
N TRP A 438 -3.38 -14.33 -10.38
CA TRP A 438 -2.18 -14.74 -11.12
C TRP A 438 -1.10 -13.66 -11.07
N PHE A 439 -1.45 -12.39 -11.30
CA PHE A 439 -0.53 -11.26 -11.19
C PHE A 439 0.14 -11.20 -9.81
N VAL A 440 -0.65 -11.26 -8.75
CA VAL A 440 -0.15 -11.28 -7.35
C VAL A 440 0.75 -12.50 -7.11
N ALA A 441 0.30 -13.70 -7.48
CA ALA A 441 1.05 -14.93 -7.27
C ALA A 441 2.40 -14.95 -8.03
N ALA A 442 2.43 -14.44 -9.27
CA ALA A 442 3.67 -14.34 -10.05
C ALA A 442 4.71 -13.44 -9.36
N HIS A 443 4.26 -12.32 -8.79
CA HIS A 443 5.15 -11.39 -8.07
C HIS A 443 5.63 -11.98 -6.74
N LEU A 444 4.73 -12.51 -5.92
CA LEU A 444 5.08 -13.09 -4.62
C LEU A 444 5.98 -14.33 -4.76
N ARG A 445 5.75 -15.17 -5.79
CA ARG A 445 6.63 -16.29 -6.11
C ARG A 445 8.04 -15.82 -6.42
N LYS A 446 8.19 -14.78 -7.26
CA LYS A 446 9.48 -14.20 -7.60
C LYS A 446 10.17 -13.56 -6.40
N ALA A 447 9.41 -12.88 -5.55
CA ALA A 447 9.89 -12.33 -4.29
C ALA A 447 10.43 -13.42 -3.35
N ALA A 448 9.70 -14.52 -3.18
CA ALA A 448 10.13 -15.65 -2.35
C ALA A 448 11.46 -16.25 -2.81
N GLN A 449 11.67 -16.34 -4.14
CA GLN A 449 12.91 -16.83 -4.73
C GLN A 449 14.10 -15.86 -4.55
N ASN A 450 13.84 -14.56 -4.36
CA ASN A 450 14.84 -13.50 -4.29
C ASN A 450 14.81 -12.74 -2.94
N TRP A 451 14.24 -13.33 -1.90
CA TRP A 451 13.98 -12.68 -0.61
C TRP A 451 15.18 -11.95 0.01
N LEU A 452 16.37 -12.49 -0.15
CA LEU A 452 17.61 -11.94 0.43
C LEU A 452 18.17 -10.74 -0.35
N ARG A 453 17.64 -10.43 -1.52
CA ARG A 453 18.10 -9.27 -2.28
C ARG A 453 17.61 -7.97 -1.64
N PRO A 454 18.43 -6.92 -1.64
CA PRO A 454 18.03 -5.61 -1.11
C PRO A 454 16.74 -5.11 -1.76
N GLY A 455 15.80 -4.62 -0.96
CA GLY A 455 14.52 -4.09 -1.42
C GLY A 455 13.40 -5.13 -1.57
N VAL A 456 13.70 -6.42 -1.76
CA VAL A 456 12.66 -7.44 -1.95
C VAL A 456 11.83 -7.63 -0.68
N ALA A 457 12.47 -7.85 0.46
CA ALA A 457 11.76 -8.09 1.72
C ALA A 457 10.84 -6.92 2.14
N PRO A 458 11.30 -5.65 2.22
CA PRO A 458 10.42 -4.55 2.63
C PRO A 458 9.25 -4.33 1.68
N VAL A 459 9.47 -4.38 0.37
CA VAL A 459 8.39 -4.20 -0.60
C VAL A 459 7.41 -5.37 -0.57
N THR A 460 7.89 -6.60 -0.37
CA THR A 460 7.00 -7.76 -0.21
C THR A 460 6.14 -7.64 1.04
N LEU A 461 6.71 -7.22 2.17
CA LEU A 461 5.94 -7.01 3.41
C LEU A 461 4.88 -5.91 3.23
N ALA A 462 5.21 -4.83 2.53
CA ALA A 462 4.26 -3.77 2.17
C ALA A 462 3.10 -4.29 1.31
N LEU A 463 3.42 -5.07 0.27
CA LEU A 463 2.41 -5.68 -0.61
C LEU A 463 1.55 -6.71 0.12
N VAL A 464 2.13 -7.59 0.94
CA VAL A 464 1.36 -8.56 1.75
C VAL A 464 0.43 -7.85 2.72
N SER A 465 0.90 -6.79 3.38
CA SER A 465 0.07 -5.98 4.27
C SER A 465 -1.12 -5.36 3.53
N TYR A 466 -0.89 -4.74 2.37
CA TYR A 466 -1.96 -4.18 1.57
C TYR A 466 -2.94 -5.26 1.06
N LEU A 467 -2.45 -6.39 0.56
CA LEU A 467 -3.29 -7.48 0.05
C LEU A 467 -4.19 -8.08 1.15
N ALA A 468 -3.70 -8.17 2.38
CA ALA A 468 -4.52 -8.57 3.52
C ALA A 468 -5.53 -7.48 3.91
N HIS A 469 -5.12 -6.20 3.92
CA HIS A 469 -6.02 -5.05 4.11
C HIS A 469 -7.15 -5.03 3.08
N ALA A 470 -6.87 -5.36 1.82
CA ALA A 470 -7.83 -5.38 0.71
C ALA A 470 -8.99 -6.37 0.89
N VAL A 471 -8.86 -7.37 1.78
CA VAL A 471 -9.95 -8.32 2.11
C VAL A 471 -11.15 -7.62 2.75
N ILE A 472 -10.89 -6.55 3.51
CA ILE A 472 -11.95 -5.81 4.23
C ILE A 472 -11.94 -4.31 3.92
N SER A 473 -11.39 -3.93 2.75
CA SER A 473 -11.26 -2.55 2.31
C SER A 473 -11.71 -2.38 0.86
N ILE A 474 -11.60 -1.15 0.36
CA ILE A 474 -12.03 -0.75 -0.98
C ILE A 474 -10.83 -0.35 -1.83
N ARG A 475 -10.91 -0.64 -3.13
CA ARG A 475 -9.94 -0.17 -4.12
C ARG A 475 -10.25 1.28 -4.50
N VAL A 476 -9.29 2.17 -4.28
CA VAL A 476 -9.45 3.59 -4.58
C VAL A 476 -8.29 4.11 -5.43
N SER A 477 -8.58 5.07 -6.29
CA SER A 477 -7.59 5.72 -7.14
C SER A 477 -6.49 6.48 -6.38
N MET A 478 -6.69 6.72 -5.09
CA MET A 478 -5.72 7.39 -4.22
C MET A 478 -4.61 6.46 -3.71
N ILE A 479 -4.81 5.12 -3.75
CA ILE A 479 -3.90 4.14 -3.14
C ILE A 479 -3.47 3.06 -4.14
N PHE A 480 -4.39 2.58 -4.98
CA PHE A 480 -4.11 1.48 -5.88
C PHE A 480 -2.96 1.74 -6.88
N PRO A 481 -2.78 2.96 -7.43
CA PRO A 481 -1.62 3.28 -8.27
C PRO A 481 -0.28 3.04 -7.56
N GLU A 482 -0.16 3.43 -6.30
CA GLU A 482 1.04 3.23 -5.49
C GLU A 482 1.35 1.74 -5.31
N ILE A 483 0.33 0.90 -5.13
CA ILE A 483 0.48 -0.55 -5.03
C ILE A 483 1.00 -1.15 -6.34
N MET A 484 0.50 -0.70 -7.49
CA MET A 484 1.00 -1.15 -8.79
C MET A 484 2.46 -0.74 -9.01
N LEU A 485 2.87 0.45 -8.56
CA LEU A 485 4.26 0.88 -8.59
C LEU A 485 5.15 0.06 -7.64
N LEU A 486 4.65 -0.36 -6.47
CA LEU A 486 5.36 -1.25 -5.57
C LEU A 486 5.55 -2.65 -6.20
N PHE A 487 4.56 -3.18 -6.92
CA PHE A 487 4.74 -4.41 -7.70
C PHE A 487 5.82 -4.26 -8.78
N ALA A 488 5.86 -3.12 -9.47
CA ALA A 488 6.93 -2.83 -10.44
C ALA A 488 8.30 -2.77 -9.77
N LEU A 489 8.42 -2.08 -8.64
CA LEU A 489 9.64 -2.00 -7.84
C LEU A 489 10.10 -3.37 -7.33
N LEU A 490 9.17 -4.23 -6.90
CA LEU A 490 9.48 -5.59 -6.51
C LEU A 490 10.18 -6.34 -7.64
N GLN A 491 9.71 -6.20 -8.88
CA GLN A 491 10.36 -6.80 -10.04
C GLN A 491 11.77 -6.23 -10.27
N VAL A 492 11.96 -4.91 -10.10
CA VAL A 492 13.26 -4.26 -10.21
C VAL A 492 14.25 -4.81 -9.18
N PHE A 493 13.82 -4.95 -7.92
CA PHE A 493 14.68 -5.46 -6.85
C PHE A 493 14.93 -6.97 -6.94
N CYS A 494 14.08 -7.73 -7.63
CA CYS A 494 14.31 -9.15 -7.90
C CYS A 494 15.38 -9.41 -8.98
N LEU A 495 15.82 -8.40 -9.75
CA LEU A 495 16.88 -8.54 -10.74
C LEU A 495 18.27 -8.63 -10.07
N PRO A 496 19.28 -9.22 -10.75
CA PRO A 496 20.67 -9.17 -10.30
C PRO A 496 21.13 -7.72 -10.09
N PRO A 497 22.09 -7.47 -9.17
CA PRO A 497 22.70 -6.16 -9.00
C PRO A 497 23.26 -5.62 -10.31
N GLU A 498 23.14 -4.33 -10.55
CA GLU A 498 23.57 -3.68 -11.80
C GLU A 498 25.08 -3.84 -12.06
N GLU A 499 25.90 -3.94 -11.02
CA GLU A 499 27.35 -4.14 -11.11
C GLU A 499 27.72 -5.55 -11.63
N ALA A 500 26.93 -6.58 -11.31
CA ALA A 500 27.20 -7.95 -11.79
C ALA A 500 26.92 -8.11 -13.30
N ALA A 501 25.99 -7.35 -13.85
CA ALA A 501 25.65 -7.38 -15.28
C ALA A 501 26.74 -6.76 -16.18
N VAL A 502 27.65 -5.96 -15.64
CA VAL A 502 28.76 -5.34 -16.37
C VAL A 502 29.98 -6.29 -16.45
N GLN A 503 30.11 -7.25 -15.51
CA GLN A 503 31.26 -8.16 -15.43
C GLN A 503 31.11 -9.43 -16.27
N GLU A 504 29.95 -9.75 -16.82
CA GLU A 504 29.73 -10.94 -17.67
C GLU A 504 30.28 -10.84 -19.12
N LYS A 505 30.91 -9.73 -19.50
CA LYS A 505 31.71 -9.73 -20.74
C LYS A 505 33.07 -10.34 -20.44
N PRO A 506 33.48 -11.44 -21.12
CA PRO A 506 34.76 -12.08 -20.87
C PRO A 506 35.89 -11.10 -21.15
N ALA A 507 36.51 -10.59 -20.08
CA ALA A 507 37.76 -9.82 -20.18
C ALA A 507 38.92 -10.76 -20.52
N ARG A 508 39.14 -10.99 -21.81
CA ARG A 508 40.47 -11.36 -22.26
C ARG A 508 41.36 -10.12 -22.08
N HIS A 509 42.36 -10.26 -21.19
CA HIS A 509 43.38 -9.26 -20.83
C HIS A 509 42.97 -8.14 -19.87
N ALA A 510 42.91 -8.41 -18.57
CA ALA A 510 43.03 -7.40 -17.55
C ALA A 510 44.37 -7.51 -16.81
N LYS A 511 45.28 -6.57 -17.09
CA LYS A 511 46.42 -6.26 -16.23
C LYS A 511 45.92 -5.87 -14.86
N LYS A 512 46.60 -6.38 -13.79
CA LYS A 512 46.34 -6.01 -12.38
C LYS A 512 46.30 -4.49 -12.22
N GLN A 513 45.10 -3.93 -12.11
CA GLN A 513 44.91 -2.57 -11.57
C GLN A 513 44.84 -2.69 -10.05
N LYS A 514 45.69 -1.89 -9.36
CA LYS A 514 45.63 -1.67 -7.91
C LYS A 514 44.22 -1.28 -7.51
N ALA A 515 43.68 -1.94 -6.48
CA ALA A 515 42.41 -1.58 -5.87
C ALA A 515 42.43 -0.09 -5.46
N ALA A 516 41.64 0.72 -6.15
CA ALA A 516 41.36 2.08 -5.71
C ALA A 516 40.57 2.05 -4.42
N ALA A 517 40.91 2.92 -3.49
CA ALA A 517 40.15 3.09 -2.25
C ALA A 517 38.66 3.34 -2.57
N PRO A 518 37.70 2.79 -1.77
CA PRO A 518 36.30 3.00 -2.00
C PRO A 518 36.01 4.50 -1.98
N ALA A 519 35.47 5.02 -3.09
CA ALA A 519 35.03 6.40 -3.17
C ALA A 519 34.02 6.70 -2.05
N GLU A 520 34.25 7.74 -1.28
CA GLU A 520 33.31 8.20 -0.26
C GLU A 520 31.93 8.39 -0.93
N GLN A 521 30.95 7.63 -0.44
CA GLN A 521 29.57 7.79 -0.92
C GLN A 521 29.09 9.21 -0.54
N PRO A 522 28.60 9.98 -1.49
CA PRO A 522 28.09 11.32 -1.21
C PRO A 522 27.00 11.23 -0.12
N GLY A 523 27.04 12.17 0.84
CA GLY A 523 26.08 12.18 1.95
C GLY A 523 24.63 12.09 1.46
N LEU A 524 23.77 11.38 2.21
CA LEU A 524 22.36 11.12 1.88
C LEU A 524 21.62 12.36 1.34
N VAL A 525 21.83 13.52 1.93
CA VAL A 525 21.20 14.79 1.50
C VAL A 525 21.64 15.18 0.08
N ARG A 526 22.94 15.10 -0.22
CA ARG A 526 23.47 15.50 -1.54
C ARG A 526 23.03 14.53 -2.65
N GLN A 527 22.79 13.27 -2.31
CA GLN A 527 22.32 12.25 -3.26
C GLN A 527 20.82 12.37 -3.53
N TRP A 528 20.02 12.71 -2.51
CA TRP A 528 18.55 12.62 -2.58
C TRP A 528 17.85 13.96 -2.77
N LEU A 529 18.49 15.07 -2.46
CA LEU A 529 17.88 16.40 -2.65
C LEU A 529 17.42 16.66 -4.10
N PRO A 530 18.22 16.37 -5.16
CA PRO A 530 17.76 16.60 -6.53
C PRO A 530 16.55 15.75 -6.95
N PRO A 531 16.47 14.43 -6.71
CA PRO A 531 15.28 13.66 -7.05
C PRO A 531 14.06 14.01 -6.18
N ILE A 532 14.24 14.43 -4.93
CA ILE A 532 13.14 14.90 -4.09
C ILE A 532 12.56 16.19 -4.64
N THR A 533 13.39 17.19 -4.92
CA THR A 533 12.93 18.47 -5.49
C THR A 533 12.29 18.29 -6.87
N ALA A 534 12.86 17.43 -7.72
CA ALA A 534 12.29 17.10 -9.02
C ALA A 534 10.94 16.36 -8.88
N GLY A 535 10.80 15.45 -7.93
CA GLY A 535 9.54 14.74 -7.67
C GLY A 535 8.44 15.65 -7.16
N ILE A 536 8.75 16.56 -6.23
CA ILE A 536 7.81 17.57 -5.73
C ILE A 536 7.38 18.51 -6.88
N ALA A 537 8.33 19.00 -7.67
CA ALA A 537 8.05 19.86 -8.83
C ALA A 537 7.19 19.13 -9.88
N MET A 538 7.48 17.85 -10.16
CA MET A 538 6.69 17.02 -11.07
C MET A 538 5.24 16.86 -10.55
N MET A 539 5.06 16.59 -9.25
CA MET A 539 3.72 16.47 -8.66
C MET A 539 2.95 17.80 -8.72
N ALA A 540 3.61 18.92 -8.41
CA ALA A 540 3.00 20.24 -8.48
C ALA A 540 2.59 20.61 -9.93
N ALA A 541 3.45 20.34 -10.90
CA ALA A 541 3.15 20.59 -12.32
C ALA A 541 2.00 19.69 -12.82
N CYS A 542 2.01 18.41 -12.49
CA CYS A 542 0.92 17.49 -12.86
C CYS A 542 -0.39 17.85 -12.15
N GLY A 543 -0.33 18.29 -10.90
CA GLY A 543 -1.49 18.78 -10.17
C GLY A 543 -2.10 20.03 -10.77
N ALA A 544 -1.27 20.98 -11.21
CA ALA A 544 -1.74 22.17 -11.93
C ALA A 544 -2.34 21.81 -13.29
N ALA A 545 -1.67 20.97 -14.09
CA ALA A 545 -2.16 20.51 -15.37
C ALA A 545 -3.46 19.70 -15.25
N SER A 546 -3.60 18.89 -14.22
CA SER A 546 -4.81 18.07 -14.01
C SER A 546 -6.06 18.90 -13.77
N ARG A 547 -5.94 20.08 -13.15
CA ARG A 547 -7.07 21.02 -12.99
C ARG A 547 -7.58 21.51 -14.35
N VAL A 548 -6.67 21.91 -15.22
CA VAL A 548 -7.03 22.37 -16.58
C VAL A 548 -7.64 21.22 -17.40
N ILE A 549 -7.06 20.03 -17.31
CA ILE A 549 -7.58 18.85 -18.03
C ILE A 549 -8.96 18.46 -17.48
N PHE A 550 -9.14 18.54 -16.17
CA PHE A 550 -10.43 18.22 -15.54
C PHE A 550 -11.52 19.19 -15.97
N ASP A 551 -11.25 20.51 -15.93
CA ASP A 551 -12.20 21.54 -16.35
C ASP A 551 -12.57 21.43 -17.84
N PHE A 552 -11.71 20.77 -18.66
CA PHE A 552 -11.96 20.52 -20.07
C PHE A 552 -12.74 19.24 -20.36
N LEU A 553 -12.57 18.18 -19.52
CA LEU A 553 -13.14 16.85 -19.78
C LEU A 553 -14.45 16.57 -19.00
N PHE A 554 -14.70 17.28 -17.91
CA PHE A 554 -15.84 17.08 -17.00
C PHE A 554 -16.56 18.39 -16.69
#